data_b5f261c9824a3bed7b39d803a6fa3c72
#
_entry.id   b5f261c9824a3bed7b39d803a6fa3c72
#
_cell.length_a   1.000
_cell.length_b   1.000
_cell.length_c   1.000
_cell.angle_alpha   90.00
_cell.angle_beta   90.00
_cell.angle_gamma   90.00
#
_symmetry.space_group_name_H-M   'P 1'
#
loop_
_entity.id
_entity.type
_entity.pdbx_description
1 polymer ?
#
loop_
_entity_poly.entity_id
_entity_poly.type
_entity_poly.pdbx_seq_one_letter_code
_entity_poly.pdbx_strand_id
1 'polypeptide(L)'
;MFKQFKLGYEDLPYFRTLHSLGFKQLQYDKQKVMKSEHYTEIGRKCGIELKYASWNEDEGGIFNSDSTHLSLIELARSKNISVTEQYNLAEHSEDIDKKDLLRFESAINNFKRDRPGMIDFTDMINELVDSDKFPKLKVAFVDEAQDLSKMQWKVVEGIKNNSDMLYVAGDDDQCIYKWR
;
A
#
# COMPACT_ATOMS: atom_id res chain seq x y z
N MET A 1 -10.32 12.74 16.88
CA MET A 1 -9.63 12.48 18.17
C MET A 1 -8.70 13.62 18.59
N PHE A 2 -7.72 14.07 17.79
CA PHE A 2 -6.77 15.16 18.17
C PHE A 2 -7.40 16.46 18.65
N LYS A 3 -8.42 16.97 17.92
CA LYS A 3 -9.08 18.24 18.28
C LYS A 3 -9.72 18.23 19.66
N GLN A 4 -10.16 17.09 20.14
CA GLN A 4 -10.83 16.95 21.44
C GLN A 4 -9.85 17.09 22.61
N PHE A 5 -8.59 16.66 22.43
CA PHE A 5 -7.54 16.72 23.44
C PHE A 5 -6.54 17.87 23.23
N LYS A 6 -6.76 18.72 22.22
CA LYS A 6 -5.84 19.82 21.83
C LYS A 6 -4.41 19.33 21.54
N LEU A 7 -4.27 18.08 21.10
CA LEU A 7 -2.97 17.50 20.71
C LEU A 7 -2.67 17.81 19.26
N GLY A 8 -1.42 18.10 18.96
CA GLY A 8 -0.89 18.27 17.61
C GLY A 8 0.00 17.11 17.17
N TYR A 9 0.47 17.15 15.93
CA TYR A 9 1.43 16.16 15.41
C TYR A 9 2.78 16.18 16.14
N GLU A 10 3.11 17.28 16.83
CA GLU A 10 4.32 17.41 17.63
C GLU A 10 4.23 16.59 18.91
N ASP A 11 3.02 16.48 19.49
CA ASP A 11 2.77 15.71 20.71
C ASP A 11 2.74 14.20 20.45
N LEU A 12 2.24 13.81 19.26
CA LEU A 12 2.11 12.40 18.84
C LEU A 12 2.72 12.19 17.44
N PRO A 13 4.05 12.27 17.30
CA PRO A 13 4.73 12.26 16.00
C PRO A 13 4.57 10.96 15.20
N TYR A 14 4.14 9.89 15.86
CA TYR A 14 3.92 8.58 15.24
C TYR A 14 2.44 8.15 15.20
N PHE A 15 1.51 9.04 15.53
CA PHE A 15 0.08 8.77 15.30
C PHE A 15 -0.25 9.01 13.82
N ARG A 16 -0.19 7.94 13.04
CA ARG A 16 -0.29 8.00 11.58
C ARG A 16 -0.60 6.64 10.96
N THR A 17 -1.01 6.62 9.69
CA THR A 17 -1.15 5.39 8.91
C THR A 17 0.22 4.76 8.64
N LEU A 18 0.25 3.45 8.33
CA LEU A 18 1.49 2.74 8.00
C LEU A 18 2.21 3.33 6.78
N HIS A 19 1.46 3.80 5.77
CA HIS A 19 2.02 4.49 4.60
C HIS A 19 2.67 5.83 4.99
N SER A 20 2.01 6.61 5.82
CA SER A 20 2.57 7.87 6.34
C SER A 20 3.80 7.62 7.22
N LEU A 21 3.87 6.49 7.93
CA LEU A 21 5.07 6.08 8.64
C LEU A 21 6.22 5.80 7.65
N GLY A 22 5.97 4.98 6.62
CA GLY A 22 6.96 4.67 5.58
C GLY A 22 7.46 5.94 4.89
N PHE A 23 6.54 6.81 4.48
CA PHE A 23 6.88 8.09 3.87
C PHE A 23 7.83 8.93 4.73
N LYS A 24 7.57 9.01 6.05
CA LYS A 24 8.40 9.78 6.99
C LYS A 24 9.75 9.10 7.22
N GLN A 25 9.77 7.80 7.49
CA GLN A 25 11.00 7.07 7.86
C GLN A 25 11.99 7.01 6.69
N LEU A 26 11.48 6.89 5.47
CA LEU A 26 12.28 6.81 4.24
C LEU A 26 12.56 8.18 3.62
N GLN A 27 12.00 9.26 4.18
CA GLN A 27 12.20 10.65 3.75
C GLN A 27 11.88 10.88 2.27
N TYR A 28 10.77 10.32 1.81
CA TYR A 28 10.36 10.46 0.42
C TYR A 28 9.95 11.88 0.05
N ASP A 29 10.20 12.22 -1.22
CA ASP A 29 9.69 13.44 -1.84
C ASP A 29 8.25 13.19 -2.37
N LYS A 30 7.31 14.05 -1.97
CA LYS A 30 5.92 13.99 -2.47
C LYS A 30 5.80 14.07 -3.99
N GLN A 31 6.75 14.73 -4.65
CA GLN A 31 6.77 14.84 -6.11
C GLN A 31 7.16 13.52 -6.79
N LYS A 32 7.76 12.60 -6.04
CA LYS A 32 8.18 11.28 -6.52
C LYS A 32 7.12 10.19 -6.29
N VAL A 33 5.99 10.53 -5.67
CA VAL A 33 4.90 9.59 -5.48
C VAL A 33 4.06 9.50 -6.75
N MET A 34 3.80 8.28 -7.21
CA MET A 34 2.91 8.03 -8.34
C MET A 34 1.49 8.52 -8.06
N LYS A 35 0.90 9.19 -9.04
CA LYS A 35 -0.46 9.73 -9.00
C LYS A 35 -1.34 9.03 -10.03
N SER A 36 -2.65 9.22 -9.93
CA SER A 36 -3.65 8.68 -10.88
C SER A 36 -3.27 8.92 -12.35
N GLU A 37 -2.81 10.13 -12.66
CA GLU A 37 -2.39 10.55 -14.02
C GLU A 37 -1.29 9.64 -14.60
N HIS A 38 -0.33 9.19 -13.77
CA HIS A 38 0.73 8.30 -14.21
C HIS A 38 0.17 6.93 -14.62
N TYR A 39 -0.72 6.35 -13.80
CA TYR A 39 -1.36 5.07 -14.13
C TYR A 39 -2.23 5.18 -15.38
N THR A 40 -2.98 6.27 -15.52
CA THR A 40 -3.81 6.55 -16.71
C THR A 40 -2.94 6.67 -17.97
N GLU A 41 -1.80 7.36 -17.90
CA GLU A 41 -0.85 7.46 -19.01
C GLU A 41 -0.28 6.09 -19.41
N ILE A 42 0.12 5.28 -18.42
CA ILE A 42 0.67 3.95 -18.65
C ILE A 42 -0.41 3.04 -19.24
N GLY A 43 -1.62 3.04 -18.67
CA GLY A 43 -2.76 2.26 -19.17
C GLY A 43 -3.05 2.56 -20.63
N ARG A 44 -3.13 3.86 -21.01
CA ARG A 44 -3.33 4.30 -22.39
C ARG A 44 -2.25 3.75 -23.33
N LYS A 45 -0.98 3.75 -22.94
CA LYS A 45 0.12 3.19 -23.73
C LYS A 45 0.03 1.67 -23.90
N CYS A 46 -0.61 0.98 -22.94
CA CYS A 46 -0.85 -0.45 -22.99
C CYS A 46 -2.20 -0.83 -23.63
N GLY A 47 -3.01 0.13 -24.08
CA GLY A 47 -4.35 -0.12 -24.60
C GLY A 47 -5.35 -0.54 -23.52
N ILE A 48 -5.06 -0.22 -22.25
CA ILE A 48 -5.92 -0.51 -21.09
C ILE A 48 -6.60 0.80 -20.70
N GLU A 49 -7.94 0.80 -20.75
CA GLU A 49 -8.72 1.94 -20.29
C GLU A 49 -8.67 2.03 -18.77
N LEU A 50 -8.27 3.20 -18.28
CA LEU A 50 -8.18 3.51 -16.86
C LEU A 50 -8.49 4.99 -16.69
N LYS A 51 -9.57 5.31 -15.98
CA LYS A 51 -10.03 6.69 -15.76
C LYS A 51 -9.49 7.25 -14.45
N TYR A 52 -9.39 6.40 -13.43
CA TYR A 52 -8.83 6.82 -12.15
C TYR A 52 -8.05 5.69 -11.47
N ALA A 53 -7.09 6.08 -10.67
CA ALA A 53 -6.41 5.24 -9.70
C ALA A 53 -6.09 6.11 -8.48
N SER A 54 -6.53 5.74 -7.31
CA SER A 54 -6.32 6.51 -6.09
C SER A 54 -6.04 5.63 -4.89
N TRP A 55 -5.28 6.18 -3.96
CA TRP A 55 -5.08 5.62 -2.63
C TRP A 55 -5.81 6.50 -1.63
N ASN A 56 -6.67 5.90 -0.83
CA ASN A 56 -7.34 6.58 0.26
C ASN A 56 -6.49 6.43 1.53
N GLU A 57 -5.71 7.46 1.84
CA GLU A 57 -4.85 7.48 3.04
C GLU A 57 -5.67 7.47 4.32
N ASP A 58 -6.85 8.10 4.31
CA ASP A 58 -7.74 8.21 5.47
C ASP A 58 -8.39 6.87 5.83
N GLU A 59 -8.51 5.97 4.87
CA GLU A 59 -9.05 4.61 5.01
C GLU A 59 -7.95 3.54 5.07
N GLY A 60 -6.81 3.84 5.66
CA GLY A 60 -5.72 2.87 5.86
C GLY A 60 -4.92 2.51 4.61
N GLY A 61 -4.97 3.35 3.56
CA GLY A 61 -4.23 3.12 2.33
C GLY A 61 -4.92 2.15 1.38
N ILE A 62 -6.24 2.22 1.27
CA ILE A 62 -7.01 1.42 0.32
C ILE A 62 -6.78 1.94 -1.09
N PHE A 63 -6.50 1.02 -1.98
CA PHE A 63 -6.38 1.29 -3.39
C PHE A 63 -7.74 1.15 -4.11
N ASN A 64 -8.13 2.18 -4.85
CA ASN A 64 -9.32 2.20 -5.68
C ASN A 64 -8.98 2.51 -7.13
N SER A 65 -9.50 1.70 -8.04
CA SER A 65 -9.37 1.90 -9.49
C SER A 65 -10.59 1.34 -10.21
N ASP A 66 -10.93 1.92 -11.34
CA ASP A 66 -11.90 1.38 -12.29
C ASP A 66 -11.31 0.31 -13.22
N SER A 67 -10.01 0.07 -13.14
CA SER A 67 -9.31 -0.96 -13.93
C SER A 67 -9.11 -2.24 -13.15
N THR A 68 -9.74 -3.32 -13.60
CA THR A 68 -9.54 -4.66 -13.02
C THR A 68 -8.09 -5.12 -13.13
N HIS A 69 -7.37 -4.77 -14.23
CA HIS A 69 -5.95 -5.07 -14.37
C HIS A 69 -5.13 -4.46 -13.23
N LEU A 70 -5.33 -3.15 -12.96
CA LEU A 70 -4.57 -2.48 -11.90
C LEU A 70 -4.94 -3.00 -10.52
N SER A 71 -6.24 -3.28 -10.29
CA SER A 71 -6.71 -3.86 -9.03
C SER A 71 -6.10 -5.25 -8.77
N LEU A 72 -5.95 -6.10 -9.79
CA LEU A 72 -5.28 -7.40 -9.65
C LEU A 72 -3.79 -7.26 -9.34
N ILE A 73 -3.09 -6.31 -9.97
CA ILE A 73 -1.68 -6.03 -9.69
C ILE A 73 -1.50 -5.59 -8.24
N GLU A 74 -2.30 -4.63 -7.78
CA GLU A 74 -2.20 -4.12 -6.41
C GLU A 74 -2.60 -5.17 -5.37
N LEU A 75 -3.61 -6.01 -5.67
CA LEU A 75 -3.99 -7.12 -4.81
C LEU A 75 -2.89 -8.18 -4.70
N ALA A 76 -2.21 -8.52 -5.80
CA ALA A 76 -1.07 -9.42 -5.79
C ALA A 76 0.05 -8.89 -4.87
N ARG A 77 0.36 -7.60 -5.00
CA ARG A 77 1.39 -6.92 -4.22
C ARG A 77 1.03 -6.87 -2.73
N SER A 78 -0.23 -6.56 -2.39
CA SER A 78 -0.70 -6.53 -1.00
C SER A 78 -0.66 -7.90 -0.31
N LYS A 79 -0.92 -8.97 -1.08
CA LYS A 79 -0.80 -10.37 -0.63
C LYS A 79 0.63 -10.90 -0.66
N ASN A 80 1.57 -10.15 -1.23
CA ASN A 80 2.95 -10.58 -1.45
C ASN A 80 3.06 -11.88 -2.26
N ILE A 81 2.30 -11.95 -3.36
CA ILE A 81 2.32 -13.04 -4.35
C ILE A 81 2.57 -12.47 -5.75
N SER A 82 2.88 -13.32 -6.71
CA SER A 82 3.05 -12.88 -8.10
C SER A 82 1.70 -12.48 -8.73
N VAL A 83 1.74 -11.55 -9.69
CA VAL A 83 0.55 -11.17 -10.48
C VAL A 83 -0.02 -12.39 -11.24
N THR A 84 0.84 -13.29 -11.69
CA THR A 84 0.42 -14.56 -12.30
C THR A 84 -0.38 -15.44 -11.34
N GLU A 85 0.06 -15.55 -10.09
CA GLU A 85 -0.66 -16.32 -9.07
C GLU A 85 -1.98 -15.67 -8.72
N GLN A 86 -2.01 -14.34 -8.52
CA GLN A 86 -3.24 -13.61 -8.28
C GLN A 86 -4.24 -13.74 -9.44
N TYR A 87 -3.76 -13.69 -10.68
CA TYR A 87 -4.61 -13.93 -11.86
C TYR A 87 -5.28 -15.30 -11.82
N ASN A 88 -4.53 -16.36 -11.45
CA ASN A 88 -5.08 -17.73 -11.38
C ASN A 88 -6.06 -17.92 -10.20
N LEU A 89 -5.99 -17.07 -9.18
CA LEU A 89 -6.90 -17.09 -8.02
C LEU A 89 -8.15 -16.21 -8.22
N ALA A 90 -8.18 -15.35 -9.23
CA ALA A 90 -9.29 -14.44 -9.46
C ALA A 90 -10.48 -15.14 -10.12
N GLU A 91 -11.67 -14.97 -9.55
CA GLU A 91 -12.92 -15.59 -10.03
C GLU A 91 -13.34 -15.13 -11.44
N HIS A 92 -12.89 -13.96 -11.89
CA HIS A 92 -13.20 -13.33 -13.18
C HIS A 92 -11.97 -13.12 -14.06
N SER A 93 -10.99 -14.01 -13.96
CA SER A 93 -9.79 -13.93 -14.80
C SER A 93 -10.08 -14.13 -16.28
N GLU A 94 -11.22 -14.75 -16.64
CA GLU A 94 -11.63 -14.99 -18.01
C GLU A 94 -11.92 -13.70 -18.81
N ASP A 95 -12.27 -12.61 -18.11
CA ASP A 95 -12.55 -11.30 -18.73
C ASP A 95 -11.28 -10.47 -19.02
N ILE A 96 -10.11 -10.97 -18.62
CA ILE A 96 -8.84 -10.24 -18.71
C ILE A 96 -7.79 -11.10 -19.42
N ASP A 97 -7.19 -10.56 -20.49
CA ASP A 97 -6.05 -11.23 -21.12
C ASP A 97 -4.83 -11.15 -20.16
N LYS A 98 -4.31 -12.32 -19.79
CA LYS A 98 -3.14 -12.46 -18.93
C LYS A 98 -1.92 -11.74 -19.50
N LYS A 99 -1.74 -11.73 -20.83
CA LYS A 99 -0.61 -11.05 -21.48
C LYS A 99 -0.71 -9.54 -21.31
N ASP A 100 -1.93 -9.00 -21.42
CA ASP A 100 -2.17 -7.57 -21.21
C ASP A 100 -1.95 -7.18 -19.76
N LEU A 101 -2.36 -8.01 -18.81
CA LEU A 101 -2.10 -7.81 -17.38
C LEU A 101 -0.60 -7.75 -17.08
N LEU A 102 0.19 -8.74 -17.56
CA LEU A 102 1.64 -8.79 -17.35
C LEU A 102 2.38 -7.67 -18.10
N ARG A 103 1.88 -7.28 -19.28
CA ARG A 103 2.42 -6.13 -20.02
C ARG A 103 2.21 -4.83 -19.24
N PHE A 104 1.04 -4.67 -18.63
CA PHE A 104 0.73 -3.48 -17.84
C PHE A 104 1.56 -3.42 -16.56
N GLU A 105 1.71 -4.53 -15.82
CA GLU A 105 2.61 -4.64 -14.68
C GLU A 105 4.04 -4.24 -15.06
N SER A 106 4.55 -4.80 -16.17
CA SER A 106 5.89 -4.49 -16.67
C SER A 106 6.03 -3.01 -17.04
N ALA A 107 4.99 -2.40 -17.62
CA ALA A 107 4.99 -0.99 -17.98
C ALA A 107 5.02 -0.08 -16.73
N ILE A 108 4.30 -0.42 -15.65
CA ILE A 108 4.34 0.29 -14.38
C ILE A 108 5.76 0.21 -13.78
N ASN A 109 6.35 -0.98 -13.75
CA ASN A 109 7.71 -1.19 -13.23
C ASN A 109 8.76 -0.44 -14.05
N ASN A 110 8.65 -0.44 -15.37
CA ASN A 110 9.54 0.32 -16.27
C ASN A 110 9.37 1.82 -16.06
N PHE A 111 8.13 2.31 -15.90
CA PHE A 111 7.87 3.72 -15.64
C PHE A 111 8.58 4.21 -14.37
N LYS A 112 8.55 3.42 -13.31
CA LYS A 112 9.27 3.72 -12.05
C LYS A 112 10.78 3.64 -12.24
N ARG A 113 11.29 2.58 -12.87
CA ARG A 113 12.72 2.39 -13.12
C ARG A 113 13.34 3.54 -13.93
N ASP A 114 12.61 4.04 -14.93
CA ASP A 114 13.08 5.13 -15.80
C ASP A 114 13.01 6.53 -15.11
N ARG A 115 12.47 6.59 -13.90
CA ARG A 115 12.33 7.81 -13.08
C ARG A 115 12.89 7.59 -11.67
N PRO A 116 14.20 7.75 -11.45
CA PRO A 116 14.84 7.45 -10.17
C PRO A 116 14.13 8.11 -8.98
N GLY A 117 13.82 7.29 -7.99
CA GLY A 117 13.08 7.69 -6.79
C GLY A 117 11.56 7.77 -6.97
N MET A 118 11.02 7.43 -8.13
CA MET A 118 9.58 7.29 -8.31
C MET A 118 9.06 6.03 -7.62
N ILE A 119 8.07 6.19 -6.75
CA ILE A 119 7.47 5.14 -5.94
C ILE A 119 5.95 5.24 -5.95
N ASP A 120 5.29 4.16 -5.60
CA ASP A 120 3.88 4.16 -5.23
C ASP A 120 3.68 3.81 -3.75
N PHE A 121 2.43 3.76 -3.31
CA PHE A 121 2.12 3.48 -1.91
C PHE A 121 2.53 2.06 -1.48
N THR A 122 2.42 1.08 -2.36
CA THR A 122 2.85 -0.30 -2.06
C THR A 122 4.37 -0.37 -1.93
N ASP A 123 5.13 0.36 -2.77
CA ASP A 123 6.59 0.46 -2.63
C ASP A 123 6.98 1.03 -1.27
N MET A 124 6.26 2.03 -0.75
CA MET A 124 6.56 2.60 0.58
C MET A 124 6.52 1.56 1.70
N ILE A 125 5.53 0.66 1.65
CA ILE A 125 5.41 -0.43 2.61
C ILE A 125 6.55 -1.43 2.44
N ASN A 126 6.82 -1.86 1.21
CA ASN A 126 7.87 -2.82 0.91
C ASN A 126 9.25 -2.28 1.30
N GLU A 127 9.59 -1.07 0.89
CA GLU A 127 10.90 -0.47 1.19
C GLU A 127 11.07 -0.17 2.69
N LEU A 128 10.00 0.14 3.42
CA LEU A 128 10.07 0.28 4.88
C LEU A 128 10.45 -1.05 5.53
N VAL A 129 9.83 -2.16 5.09
CA VAL A 129 10.15 -3.50 5.58
C VAL A 129 11.59 -3.89 5.23
N ASP A 130 11.98 -3.69 3.96
CA ASP A 130 13.29 -4.11 3.46
C ASP A 130 14.45 -3.28 4.05
N SER A 131 14.22 -2.00 4.33
CA SER A 131 15.23 -1.12 4.91
C SER A 131 15.39 -1.24 6.43
N ASP A 132 14.43 -1.88 7.10
CA ASP A 132 14.35 -2.01 8.59
C ASP A 132 14.46 -0.66 9.33
N LYS A 133 14.03 0.44 8.69
CA LYS A 133 14.09 1.79 9.26
C LYS A 133 12.89 2.09 10.15
N PHE A 134 12.69 1.28 11.18
CA PHE A 134 11.62 1.49 12.14
C PHE A 134 12.03 2.42 13.29
N PRO A 135 11.09 3.26 13.81
CA PRO A 135 11.37 4.07 14.98
C PRO A 135 11.50 3.20 16.23
N LYS A 136 12.40 3.55 17.13
CA LYS A 136 12.43 2.94 18.46
C LYS A 136 11.35 3.54 19.34
N LEU A 137 10.44 2.70 19.82
CA LEU A 137 9.27 3.11 20.59
C LEU A 137 9.25 2.40 21.95
N LYS A 138 8.79 3.09 22.98
CA LYS A 138 8.50 2.41 24.27
C LYS A 138 7.22 1.61 24.17
N VAL A 139 6.20 2.17 23.54
CA VAL A 139 4.90 1.54 23.38
C VAL A 139 4.38 1.85 21.98
N ALA A 140 3.87 0.86 21.28
CA ALA A 140 3.16 0.99 20.03
C ALA A 140 1.73 0.45 20.17
N PHE A 141 0.78 1.10 19.49
CA PHE A 141 -0.59 0.66 19.35
C PHE A 141 -0.89 0.53 17.87
N VAL A 142 -1.45 -0.60 17.48
CA VAL A 142 -1.98 -0.85 16.14
C VAL A 142 -3.48 -1.04 16.28
N ASP A 143 -4.24 -0.20 15.59
CA ASP A 143 -5.70 -0.22 15.57
C ASP A 143 -6.20 -0.74 14.22
N GLU A 144 -7.44 -1.25 14.18
CA GLU A 144 -8.08 -1.83 12.98
C GLU A 144 -7.24 -2.94 12.33
N ALA A 145 -6.60 -3.79 13.15
CA ALA A 145 -5.65 -4.78 12.68
C ALA A 145 -6.27 -5.84 11.75
N GLN A 146 -7.59 -6.06 11.81
CA GLN A 146 -8.32 -6.96 10.92
C GLN A 146 -8.27 -6.52 9.45
N ASP A 147 -8.04 -5.24 9.18
CA ASP A 147 -7.99 -4.69 7.83
C ASP A 147 -6.58 -4.67 7.21
N LEU A 148 -5.57 -5.09 7.97
CA LEU A 148 -4.20 -5.10 7.48
C LEU A 148 -3.93 -6.21 6.47
N SER A 149 -3.32 -5.85 5.34
CA SER A 149 -2.80 -6.80 4.35
C SER A 149 -1.57 -7.56 4.90
N LYS A 150 -1.19 -8.66 4.25
CA LYS A 150 0.02 -9.42 4.62
C LYS A 150 1.28 -8.56 4.65
N MET A 151 1.41 -7.62 3.70
CA MET A 151 2.57 -6.71 3.68
C MET A 151 2.53 -5.69 4.82
N GLN A 152 1.36 -5.17 5.16
CA GLN A 152 1.20 -4.28 6.31
C GLN A 152 1.47 -5.00 7.64
N TRP A 153 1.14 -6.28 7.75
CA TRP A 153 1.53 -7.10 8.91
C TRP A 153 3.04 -7.22 9.09
N LYS A 154 3.83 -7.29 8.00
CA LYS A 154 5.31 -7.24 8.11
C LYS A 154 5.80 -5.89 8.67
N VAL A 155 5.11 -4.79 8.36
CA VAL A 155 5.41 -3.49 9.01
C VAL A 155 5.12 -3.55 10.50
N VAL A 156 4.00 -4.17 10.90
CA VAL A 156 3.67 -4.36 12.34
C VAL A 156 4.72 -5.22 13.04
N GLU A 157 5.24 -6.26 12.39
CA GLU A 157 6.35 -7.06 12.91
C GLU A 157 7.64 -6.22 13.10
N GLY A 158 7.97 -5.36 12.12
CA GLY A 158 9.08 -4.43 12.23
C GLY A 158 8.90 -3.44 13.39
N ILE A 159 7.70 -2.89 13.56
CA ILE A 159 7.36 -2.02 14.71
C ILE A 159 7.52 -2.79 16.02
N LYS A 160 7.02 -4.03 16.10
CA LYS A 160 7.15 -4.91 17.28
C LYS A 160 8.61 -5.10 17.67
N ASN A 161 9.46 -5.40 16.71
CA ASN A 161 10.88 -5.67 16.97
C ASN A 161 11.66 -4.41 17.43
N ASN A 162 11.08 -3.23 17.18
CA ASN A 162 11.64 -1.93 17.56
C ASN A 162 10.87 -1.25 18.71
N SER A 163 10.00 -1.97 19.41
CA SER A 163 9.20 -1.45 20.52
C SER A 163 9.34 -2.31 21.77
N ASP A 164 9.34 -1.68 22.95
CA ASP A 164 9.36 -2.42 24.23
C ASP A 164 8.03 -3.16 24.44
N MET A 165 6.91 -2.54 24.03
CA MET A 165 5.57 -3.12 24.08
C MET A 165 4.77 -2.79 22.83
N LEU A 166 3.99 -3.78 22.35
CA LEU A 166 3.04 -3.62 21.25
C LEU A 166 1.65 -4.07 21.69
N TYR A 167 0.67 -3.21 21.47
CA TYR A 167 -0.74 -3.54 21.61
C TYR A 167 -1.38 -3.54 20.22
N VAL A 168 -2.16 -4.58 19.93
CA VAL A 168 -2.88 -4.75 18.67
C VAL A 168 -4.35 -4.87 18.97
N ALA A 169 -5.15 -3.99 18.37
CA ALA A 169 -6.60 -4.00 18.47
C ALA A 169 -7.21 -4.27 17.08
N GLY A 170 -8.27 -5.04 17.05
CA GLY A 170 -9.00 -5.38 15.85
C GLY A 170 -10.22 -6.20 16.16
N ASP A 171 -11.20 -6.19 15.31
CA ASP A 171 -12.47 -6.90 15.43
C ASP A 171 -12.72 -7.70 14.14
N ASP A 172 -12.58 -9.02 14.21
CA ASP A 172 -12.73 -9.92 13.07
C ASP A 172 -14.13 -9.88 12.45
N ASP A 173 -15.16 -9.55 13.26
CA ASP A 173 -16.55 -9.42 12.77
C ASP A 173 -16.76 -8.18 11.91
N GLN A 174 -15.86 -7.21 11.98
CA GLN A 174 -15.88 -5.98 11.18
C GLN A 174 -14.97 -6.04 9.94
N CYS A 175 -14.33 -7.19 9.67
CA CYS A 175 -13.45 -7.33 8.52
C CYS A 175 -14.22 -7.20 7.19
N ILE A 176 -14.00 -6.10 6.47
CA ILE A 176 -14.66 -5.81 5.19
C ILE A 176 -13.79 -6.12 3.98
N TYR A 177 -12.52 -6.41 4.17
CA TYR A 177 -11.55 -6.63 3.08
C TYR A 177 -11.23 -8.10 2.86
N LYS A 178 -11.30 -8.52 1.58
CA LYS A 178 -11.12 -9.94 1.16
C LYS A 178 -9.68 -10.33 0.82
N TRP A 179 -8.65 -9.64 1.32
CA TRP A 179 -7.25 -10.05 1.08
C TRP A 179 -6.69 -11.05 2.10
N ARG A 180 -7.53 -11.59 2.91
CA ARG A 180 -7.22 -12.71 3.78
C ARG A 180 -7.29 -14.05 3.06
#